data_d75f8e4b0e0f0001e8bbb12bc18eb6d4
#
_entry.id   d75f8e4b0e0f0001e8bbb12bc18eb6d4
#
_cell.length_a   1.000
_cell.length_b   1.000
_cell.length_c   1.000
_cell.angle_alpha   90.00
_cell.angle_beta   90.00
_cell.angle_gamma   90.00
#
_symmetry.space_group_name_H-M   'P 1'
#
loop_
_entity.id
_entity.type
_entity.pdbx_description
1 polymer ?
#
loop_
_entity_poly.entity_id
_entity_poly.type
_entity_poly.pdbx_seq_one_letter_code
_entity_poly.pdbx_strand_id
1 'polypeptide(L)'
;IKGCFDHINHDWLIANVPTDKVVLRKWLKAGVIHKGQLQATDAGTPQGGIVSPSLANLVLDGLESQLKQHLGVTKAKKLKINVVRYADDFVITGTSREVLETEVRPWVEQFLALRGLQLSLEKTRVVHIKEGFDFLGWNFRKYDGKLLIKPSKKNVKAFYSKVREVISTSKTVRQEDLI
;
A
#
# COMPACT_ATOMS: atom_id res chain seq x y z
N ILE A 1 -2.13 0.26 -4.57
CA ILE A 1 -3.58 0.47 -4.78
C ILE A 1 -3.78 1.90 -5.29
N LYS A 2 -4.80 2.14 -6.15
CA LYS A 2 -5.13 3.47 -6.66
C LYS A 2 -6.11 4.14 -5.71
N GLY A 3 -5.75 5.33 -5.15
CA GLY A 3 -6.63 6.12 -4.30
C GLY A 3 -7.28 5.30 -3.17
N CYS A 4 -6.50 4.59 -2.36
CA CYS A 4 -7.01 3.64 -1.40
C CYS A 4 -8.07 4.26 -0.48
N PHE A 5 -7.79 5.43 0.08
CA PHE A 5 -8.71 6.11 0.99
C PHE A 5 -9.96 6.67 0.32
N ASP A 6 -9.90 6.97 -0.99
CA ASP A 6 -10.97 7.67 -1.72
C ASP A 6 -12.06 6.72 -2.23
N HIS A 7 -11.78 5.41 -2.31
CA HIS A 7 -12.64 4.45 -3.01
C HIS A 7 -13.16 3.31 -2.14
N ILE A 8 -12.82 3.26 -0.85
CA ILE A 8 -13.29 2.20 0.04
C ILE A 8 -14.83 2.17 0.05
N ASN A 9 -15.39 0.99 -0.20
CA ASN A 9 -16.83 0.77 -0.21
C ASN A 9 -17.40 0.83 1.21
N HIS A 10 -18.33 1.75 1.46
CA HIS A 10 -18.98 1.94 2.77
C HIS A 10 -19.83 0.74 3.18
N ASP A 11 -20.57 0.13 2.24
CA ASP A 11 -21.43 -1.02 2.55
C ASP A 11 -20.58 -2.22 2.94
N TRP A 12 -19.43 -2.41 2.27
CA TRP A 12 -18.48 -3.46 2.67
C TRP A 12 -17.95 -3.22 4.08
N LEU A 13 -17.56 -1.99 4.43
CA LEU A 13 -17.12 -1.63 5.78
C LEU A 13 -18.21 -1.90 6.81
N ILE A 14 -19.42 -1.46 6.55
CA ILE A 14 -20.57 -1.64 7.46
C ILE A 14 -20.86 -3.14 7.66
N ALA A 15 -20.73 -3.96 6.63
CA ALA A 15 -20.96 -5.39 6.74
C ALA A 15 -19.85 -6.13 7.52
N ASN A 16 -18.58 -5.74 7.34
CA ASN A 16 -17.44 -6.56 7.74
C ASN A 16 -16.65 -6.03 8.95
N VAL A 17 -16.73 -4.72 9.27
CA VAL A 17 -15.98 -4.16 10.41
C VAL A 17 -16.70 -4.50 11.71
N PRO A 18 -16.02 -5.10 12.72
CA PRO A 18 -16.63 -5.49 13.99
C PRO A 18 -16.79 -4.28 14.95
N THR A 19 -17.69 -3.37 14.59
CA THR A 19 -18.02 -2.19 15.41
C THR A 19 -19.51 -1.89 15.34
N ASP A 20 -20.00 -0.99 16.19
CA ASP A 20 -21.38 -0.51 16.12
C ASP A 20 -21.67 0.11 14.76
N LYS A 21 -22.68 -0.44 14.07
CA LYS A 21 -23.01 -0.06 12.68
C LYS A 21 -23.58 1.36 12.58
N VAL A 22 -24.24 1.84 13.63
CA VAL A 22 -24.80 3.20 13.67
C VAL A 22 -23.68 4.22 13.80
N VAL A 23 -22.73 3.95 14.68
CA VAL A 23 -21.54 4.78 14.88
C VAL A 23 -20.70 4.81 13.61
N LEU A 24 -20.42 3.64 13.02
CA LEU A 24 -19.62 3.54 11.79
C LEU A 24 -20.27 4.33 10.64
N ARG A 25 -21.59 4.19 10.44
CA ARG A 25 -22.32 4.98 9.42
C ARG A 25 -22.19 6.48 9.64
N LYS A 26 -22.30 6.93 10.88
CA LYS A 26 -22.12 8.36 11.22
C LYS A 26 -20.71 8.84 10.90
N TRP A 27 -19.69 8.06 11.21
CA TRP A 27 -18.29 8.40 10.88
C TRP A 27 -18.06 8.49 9.36
N LEU A 28 -18.54 7.50 8.61
CA LEU A 28 -18.38 7.47 7.15
C LEU A 28 -19.13 8.60 6.45
N LYS A 29 -20.26 9.04 6.99
CA LYS A 29 -21.10 10.12 6.44
C LYS A 29 -20.81 11.51 7.03
N ALA A 30 -19.89 11.62 7.98
CA ALA A 30 -19.56 12.90 8.62
C ALA A 30 -19.06 13.98 7.66
N GLY A 31 -18.53 13.56 6.49
CA GLY A 31 -17.94 14.47 5.53
C GLY A 31 -16.56 14.96 5.94
N VAL A 32 -15.99 15.80 5.11
CA VAL A 32 -14.69 16.47 5.34
C VAL A 32 -14.84 17.97 5.17
N ILE A 33 -14.17 18.73 6.02
CA ILE A 33 -14.06 20.18 5.83
C ILE A 33 -12.83 20.44 4.96
N HIS A 34 -13.05 20.86 3.72
CA HIS A 34 -12.00 21.29 2.79
C HIS A 34 -12.15 22.78 2.48
N LYS A 35 -11.12 23.58 2.76
CA LYS A 35 -11.14 25.03 2.56
C LYS A 35 -12.36 25.74 3.21
N GLY A 36 -12.76 25.29 4.40
CA GLY A 36 -13.89 25.84 5.14
C GLY A 36 -15.28 25.39 4.69
N GLN A 37 -15.36 24.49 3.69
CA GLN A 37 -16.63 23.95 3.20
C GLN A 37 -16.74 22.47 3.58
N LEU A 38 -17.91 22.06 4.06
CA LEU A 38 -18.24 20.67 4.33
C LEU A 38 -18.53 19.96 3.01
N GLN A 39 -17.74 18.94 2.69
CA GLN A 39 -17.96 18.04 1.55
C GLN A 39 -18.46 16.69 2.07
N ALA A 40 -19.55 16.20 1.51
CA ALA A 40 -20.07 14.88 1.81
C ALA A 40 -19.10 13.78 1.30
N THR A 41 -19.02 12.67 2.03
CA THR A 41 -18.26 11.48 1.63
C THR A 41 -19.23 10.36 1.27
N ASP A 42 -19.39 10.08 -0.02
CA ASP A 42 -20.25 8.99 -0.52
C ASP A 42 -19.48 7.66 -0.61
N ALA A 43 -18.16 7.72 -0.73
CA ALA A 43 -17.25 6.57 -0.70
C ALA A 43 -15.93 6.97 -0.04
N GLY A 44 -15.16 5.98 0.35
CA GLY A 44 -13.84 6.20 0.94
C GLY A 44 -13.88 6.64 2.41
N THR A 45 -12.72 7.04 2.88
CA THR A 45 -12.53 7.59 4.22
C THR A 45 -11.67 8.85 4.11
N PRO A 46 -11.96 9.91 4.91
CA PRO A 46 -11.25 11.18 4.77
C PRO A 46 -9.74 11.00 4.99
N GLN A 47 -8.94 11.52 4.06
CA GLN A 47 -7.48 11.59 4.24
C GLN A 47 -7.16 12.51 5.42
N GLY A 48 -6.39 11.99 6.39
CA GLY A 48 -6.10 12.71 7.64
C GLY A 48 -7.10 12.46 8.76
N GLY A 49 -8.17 11.71 8.53
CA GLY A 49 -9.08 11.26 9.60
C GLY A 49 -8.39 10.26 10.55
N ILE A 50 -8.59 10.41 11.85
CA ILE A 50 -7.93 9.58 12.89
C ILE A 50 -8.22 8.09 12.69
N VAL A 51 -9.42 7.73 12.26
CA VAL A 51 -9.88 6.33 12.09
C VAL A 51 -9.56 5.77 10.70
N SER A 52 -9.32 6.62 9.71
CA SER A 52 -9.14 6.23 8.31
C SER A 52 -8.01 5.20 8.08
N PRO A 53 -6.81 5.32 8.69
CA PRO A 53 -5.77 4.31 8.56
C PRO A 53 -6.19 2.95 9.12
N SER A 54 -6.94 2.92 10.23
CA SER A 54 -7.45 1.68 10.82
C SER A 54 -8.49 1.01 9.93
N LEU A 55 -9.42 1.78 9.36
CA LEU A 55 -10.40 1.28 8.41
C LEU A 55 -9.75 0.74 7.14
N ALA A 56 -8.77 1.45 6.57
CA ALA A 56 -8.01 0.98 5.42
C ALA A 56 -7.25 -0.33 5.72
N ASN A 57 -6.68 -0.46 6.90
CA ASN A 57 -6.04 -1.71 7.32
C ASN A 57 -7.05 -2.86 7.44
N LEU A 58 -8.23 -2.64 8.02
CA LEU A 58 -9.29 -3.64 8.11
C LEU A 58 -9.81 -4.07 6.73
N VAL A 59 -9.91 -3.14 5.79
CA VAL A 59 -10.32 -3.43 4.40
C VAL A 59 -9.32 -4.37 3.71
N LEU A 60 -8.03 -4.20 3.97
CA LEU A 60 -6.97 -5.00 3.35
C LEU A 60 -6.57 -6.22 4.19
N ASP A 61 -7.18 -6.38 5.36
CA ASP A 61 -6.92 -7.55 6.18
C ASP A 61 -7.41 -8.84 5.51
N GLY A 62 -6.73 -9.92 5.82
CA GLY A 62 -7.03 -11.22 5.21
C GLY A 62 -6.49 -11.42 3.79
N LEU A 63 -5.83 -10.43 3.15
CA LEU A 63 -5.28 -10.57 1.79
C LEU A 63 -4.42 -11.82 1.65
N GLU A 64 -3.49 -12.06 2.57
CA GLU A 64 -2.59 -13.22 2.52
C GLU A 64 -3.33 -14.54 2.82
N SER A 65 -4.09 -14.57 3.91
CA SER A 65 -4.77 -15.79 4.36
C SER A 65 -5.81 -16.27 3.34
N GLN A 66 -6.62 -15.34 2.82
CA GLN A 66 -7.64 -15.66 1.83
C GLN A 66 -7.03 -16.05 0.47
N LEU A 67 -5.92 -15.40 0.03
CA LEU A 67 -5.19 -15.80 -1.17
C LEU A 67 -4.65 -17.23 -1.03
N LYS A 68 -4.01 -17.55 0.09
CA LYS A 68 -3.49 -18.90 0.35
C LYS A 68 -4.60 -19.94 0.43
N GLN A 69 -5.74 -19.58 1.00
CA GLN A 69 -6.92 -20.46 1.07
C GLN A 69 -7.50 -20.72 -0.33
N HIS A 70 -7.63 -19.66 -1.14
CA HIS A 70 -8.13 -19.76 -2.51
C HIS A 70 -7.27 -20.68 -3.39
N LEU A 71 -5.96 -20.52 -3.32
CA LEU A 71 -5.00 -21.37 -4.06
C LEU A 71 -4.90 -22.80 -3.49
N GLY A 72 -5.37 -23.00 -2.28
CA GLY A 72 -5.10 -24.21 -1.48
C GLY A 72 -3.74 -24.09 -0.76
N VAL A 73 -3.75 -24.27 0.55
CA VAL A 73 -2.58 -24.03 1.43
C VAL A 73 -1.33 -24.81 0.96
N THR A 74 -1.51 -26.07 0.58
CA THR A 74 -0.41 -26.92 0.08
C THR A 74 0.15 -26.41 -1.26
N LYS A 75 -0.74 -26.01 -2.19
CA LYS A 75 -0.34 -25.43 -3.49
C LYS A 75 0.36 -24.11 -3.29
N ALA A 76 -0.19 -23.20 -2.47
CA ALA A 76 0.41 -21.92 -2.16
C ALA A 76 1.82 -22.06 -1.57
N LYS A 77 2.04 -23.05 -0.68
CA LYS A 77 3.37 -23.36 -0.14
C LYS A 77 4.34 -23.85 -1.21
N LYS A 78 3.92 -24.77 -2.10
CA LYS A 78 4.73 -25.25 -3.24
C LYS A 78 5.09 -24.11 -4.20
N LEU A 79 4.15 -23.23 -4.47
CA LEU A 79 4.33 -22.06 -5.34
C LEU A 79 5.07 -20.89 -4.64
N LYS A 80 5.46 -21.06 -3.37
CA LYS A 80 6.14 -20.04 -2.54
C LYS A 80 5.42 -18.69 -2.54
N ILE A 81 4.08 -18.75 -2.45
CA ILE A 81 3.26 -17.56 -2.36
C ILE A 81 3.38 -16.99 -0.95
N ASN A 82 3.93 -15.79 -0.87
CA ASN A 82 4.00 -15.02 0.37
C ASN A 82 3.58 -13.58 0.05
N VAL A 83 2.89 -12.96 0.99
CA VAL A 83 2.42 -11.58 0.90
C VAL A 83 3.09 -10.76 1.99
N VAL A 84 3.71 -9.66 1.60
CA VAL A 84 4.23 -8.66 2.54
C VAL A 84 3.48 -7.38 2.27
N ARG A 85 2.75 -6.87 3.25
CA ARG A 85 1.94 -5.67 3.14
C ARG A 85 2.37 -4.61 4.16
N TYR A 86 2.41 -3.38 3.70
CA TYR A 86 2.57 -2.20 4.53
C TYR A 86 1.55 -1.14 4.07
N ALA A 87 0.55 -0.87 4.90
CA ALA A 87 -0.61 -0.06 4.53
C ALA A 87 -1.25 -0.55 3.21
N ASP A 88 -1.31 0.29 2.18
CA ASP A 88 -1.82 -0.01 0.84
C ASP A 88 -0.75 -0.50 -0.16
N ASP A 89 0.51 -0.50 0.24
CA ASP A 89 1.60 -1.09 -0.54
C ASP A 89 1.81 -2.56 -0.17
N PHE A 90 1.97 -3.43 -1.16
CA PHE A 90 2.24 -4.85 -0.92
C PHE A 90 3.12 -5.47 -2.01
N VAL A 91 3.80 -6.52 -1.63
CA VAL A 91 4.60 -7.39 -2.52
C VAL A 91 4.10 -8.82 -2.35
N ILE A 92 3.87 -9.50 -3.46
CA ILE A 92 3.55 -10.93 -3.48
C ILE A 92 4.67 -11.66 -4.21
N THR A 93 5.22 -12.69 -3.58
CA THR A 93 6.22 -13.55 -4.21
C THR A 93 5.59 -14.82 -4.76
N GLY A 94 6.22 -15.42 -5.76
CA GLY A 94 5.81 -16.69 -6.35
C GLY A 94 6.95 -17.33 -7.13
N THR A 95 6.80 -18.60 -7.50
CA THR A 95 7.83 -19.37 -8.21
C THR A 95 8.01 -18.97 -9.67
N SER A 96 6.96 -18.45 -10.32
CA SER A 96 6.98 -18.08 -11.72
C SER A 96 6.13 -16.84 -12.00
N ARG A 97 6.46 -16.15 -13.09
CA ARG A 97 5.68 -15.02 -13.61
C ARG A 97 4.26 -15.45 -13.95
N GLU A 98 4.12 -16.58 -14.62
CA GLU A 98 2.85 -17.12 -15.06
C GLU A 98 1.86 -17.25 -13.89
N VAL A 99 2.25 -17.93 -12.80
CA VAL A 99 1.41 -18.07 -11.60
C VAL A 99 0.99 -16.72 -11.05
N LEU A 100 1.90 -15.74 -10.99
CA LEU A 100 1.59 -14.40 -10.50
C LEU A 100 0.61 -13.65 -11.41
N GLU A 101 0.71 -13.81 -12.72
CA GLU A 101 -0.13 -13.11 -13.69
C GLU A 101 -1.49 -13.82 -13.90
N THR A 102 -1.54 -15.16 -13.88
CA THR A 102 -2.76 -15.91 -14.24
C THR A 102 -3.59 -16.33 -13.04
N GLU A 103 -2.99 -16.57 -11.88
CA GLU A 103 -3.73 -17.02 -10.69
C GLU A 103 -3.80 -15.94 -9.61
N VAL A 104 -2.66 -15.31 -9.29
CA VAL A 104 -2.57 -14.39 -8.15
C VAL A 104 -3.20 -13.04 -8.48
N ARG A 105 -2.79 -12.44 -9.60
CA ARG A 105 -3.25 -11.09 -9.96
C ARG A 105 -4.76 -10.98 -10.16
N PRO A 106 -5.44 -11.87 -10.91
CA PRO A 106 -6.90 -11.81 -11.08
C PRO A 106 -7.63 -11.95 -9.74
N TRP A 107 -7.13 -12.81 -8.87
CA TRP A 107 -7.72 -12.97 -7.54
C TRP A 107 -7.55 -11.71 -6.68
N VAL A 108 -6.37 -11.10 -6.70
CA VAL A 108 -6.12 -9.83 -5.97
C VAL A 108 -7.02 -8.72 -6.51
N GLU A 109 -7.18 -8.61 -7.82
CA GLU A 109 -8.08 -7.65 -8.45
C GLU A 109 -9.53 -7.86 -7.99
N GLN A 110 -10.01 -9.09 -7.94
CA GLN A 110 -11.34 -9.43 -7.42
C GLN A 110 -11.46 -9.12 -5.93
N PHE A 111 -10.47 -9.49 -5.11
CA PHE A 111 -10.43 -9.19 -3.68
C PHE A 111 -10.55 -7.69 -3.42
N LEU A 112 -9.85 -6.87 -4.18
CA LEU A 112 -9.89 -5.41 -4.07
C LEU A 112 -11.21 -4.84 -4.59
N ALA A 113 -11.73 -5.33 -5.72
CA ALA A 113 -12.97 -4.86 -6.33
C ALA A 113 -14.17 -5.02 -5.40
N LEU A 114 -14.27 -6.13 -4.66
CA LEU A 114 -15.31 -6.36 -3.64
C LEU A 114 -15.31 -5.29 -2.54
N ARG A 115 -14.18 -4.63 -2.34
CA ARG A 115 -13.94 -3.59 -1.33
C ARG A 115 -13.98 -2.17 -1.90
N GLY A 116 -14.31 -2.03 -3.20
CA GLY A 116 -14.33 -0.76 -3.93
C GLY A 116 -12.94 -0.30 -4.38
N LEU A 117 -11.90 -1.15 -4.22
CA LEU A 117 -10.52 -0.80 -4.50
C LEU A 117 -10.04 -1.35 -5.84
N GLN A 118 -9.01 -0.74 -6.41
CA GLN A 118 -8.40 -1.16 -7.67
C GLN A 118 -6.87 -1.16 -7.59
N LEU A 119 -6.24 -2.07 -8.33
CA LEU A 119 -4.80 -2.03 -8.55
C LEU A 119 -4.42 -0.80 -9.39
N SER A 120 -3.33 -0.14 -9.02
CA SER A 120 -2.72 0.87 -9.89
C SER A 120 -1.94 0.15 -10.99
N LEU A 121 -2.44 0.17 -12.21
CA LEU A 121 -1.79 -0.48 -13.36
C LEU A 121 -0.37 0.08 -13.61
N GLU A 122 -0.18 1.37 -13.39
CA GLU A 122 1.12 2.03 -13.57
C GLU A 122 2.17 1.57 -12.54
N LYS A 123 1.73 1.26 -11.30
CA LYS A 123 2.61 0.90 -10.19
C LYS A 123 2.73 -0.61 -9.98
N THR A 124 1.79 -1.41 -10.52
CA THR A 124 1.76 -2.85 -10.33
C THR A 124 2.52 -3.55 -11.44
N ARG A 125 3.58 -4.25 -11.08
CA ARG A 125 4.44 -4.95 -12.03
C ARG A 125 4.83 -6.31 -11.50
N VAL A 126 4.89 -7.30 -12.39
CA VAL A 126 5.52 -8.60 -12.12
C VAL A 126 6.94 -8.56 -12.65
N VAL A 127 7.91 -8.70 -11.77
CA VAL A 127 9.34 -8.61 -12.10
C VAL A 127 10.10 -9.81 -11.54
N HIS A 128 11.17 -10.22 -12.23
CA HIS A 128 12.05 -11.26 -11.72
C HIS A 128 13.02 -10.67 -10.69
N ILE A 129 13.29 -11.39 -9.60
CA ILE A 129 14.16 -10.91 -8.50
C ILE A 129 15.59 -10.55 -8.96
N LYS A 130 16.07 -11.11 -10.10
CA LYS A 130 17.35 -10.72 -10.70
C LYS A 130 17.32 -9.32 -11.34
N GLU A 131 16.14 -8.84 -11.75
CA GLU A 131 15.97 -7.47 -12.24
C GLU A 131 15.88 -6.50 -11.07
N GLY A 132 15.27 -6.96 -9.97
CA GLY A 132 15.07 -6.20 -8.74
C GLY A 132 13.82 -5.34 -8.78
N PHE A 133 13.40 -4.91 -7.58
CA PHE A 133 12.26 -4.01 -7.40
C PHE A 133 12.48 -3.09 -6.19
N ASP A 134 11.80 -1.97 -6.20
CA ASP A 134 11.80 -1.03 -5.08
C ASP A 134 10.53 -1.24 -4.23
N PHE A 135 10.71 -1.31 -2.90
CA PHE A 135 9.62 -1.40 -1.94
C PHE A 135 9.99 -0.63 -0.67
N LEU A 136 9.10 0.24 -0.21
CA LEU A 136 9.27 1.09 0.97
C LEU A 136 10.61 1.85 1.00
N GLY A 137 11.04 2.33 -0.17
CA GLY A 137 12.29 3.09 -0.27
C GLY A 137 13.56 2.26 -0.37
N TRP A 138 13.44 0.94 -0.38
CA TRP A 138 14.57 0.02 -0.53
C TRP A 138 14.48 -0.72 -1.86
N ASN A 139 15.64 -1.02 -2.47
CA ASN A 139 15.79 -1.87 -3.64
C ASN A 139 16.20 -3.27 -3.22
N PHE A 140 15.41 -4.25 -3.64
CA PHE A 140 15.63 -5.68 -3.42
C PHE A 140 16.05 -6.32 -4.73
N ARG A 141 17.24 -6.91 -4.77
CA ARG A 141 17.74 -7.58 -5.98
C ARG A 141 18.63 -8.75 -5.64
N LYS A 142 18.53 -9.83 -6.42
CA LYS A 142 19.38 -11.01 -6.27
C LYS A 142 20.49 -11.01 -7.31
N TYR A 143 21.72 -11.11 -6.86
CA TYR A 143 22.93 -11.23 -7.70
C TYR A 143 23.64 -12.53 -7.34
N ASP A 144 23.91 -13.38 -8.31
CA ASP A 144 24.68 -14.63 -8.16
C ASP A 144 24.27 -15.45 -6.93
N GLY A 145 22.95 -15.58 -6.74
CA GLY A 145 22.39 -16.32 -5.63
C GLY A 145 22.27 -15.54 -4.32
N LYS A 146 22.90 -14.38 -4.16
CA LYS A 146 22.87 -13.55 -2.95
C LYS A 146 21.84 -12.42 -3.08
N LEU A 147 20.99 -12.26 -2.05
CA LEU A 147 20.06 -11.13 -1.97
C LEU A 147 20.81 -9.90 -1.46
N LEU A 148 20.71 -8.82 -2.23
CA LEU A 148 21.20 -7.50 -1.85
C LEU A 148 20.01 -6.57 -1.59
N ILE A 149 20.04 -5.91 -0.45
CA ILE A 149 19.06 -4.90 -0.05
C ILE A 149 19.82 -3.58 0.14
N LYS A 150 19.42 -2.54 -0.57
CA LYS A 150 20.04 -1.21 -0.48
C LYS A 150 18.98 -0.11 -0.66
N PRO A 151 19.23 1.13 -0.23
CA PRO A 151 18.34 2.24 -0.50
C PRO A 151 18.06 2.38 -2.01
N SER A 152 16.81 2.64 -2.37
CA SER A 152 16.42 2.84 -3.77
C SER A 152 17.12 4.06 -4.37
N LYS A 153 17.38 4.05 -5.67
CA LYS A 153 18.00 5.20 -6.37
C LYS A 153 17.19 6.49 -6.17
N LYS A 154 15.86 6.37 -6.11
CA LYS A 154 14.95 7.51 -5.88
C LYS A 154 15.18 8.10 -4.48
N ASN A 155 15.27 7.28 -3.45
CA ASN A 155 15.51 7.74 -2.07
C ASN A 155 16.90 8.36 -1.91
N VAL A 156 17.93 7.74 -2.48
CA VAL A 156 19.28 8.30 -2.47
C VAL A 156 19.29 9.68 -3.12
N LYS A 157 18.66 9.82 -4.30
CA LYS A 157 18.56 11.12 -4.99
C LYS A 157 17.80 12.16 -4.18
N ALA A 158 16.67 11.78 -3.57
CA ALA A 158 15.88 12.67 -2.72
C ALA A 158 16.67 13.14 -1.49
N PHE A 159 17.41 12.22 -0.86
CA PHE A 159 18.30 12.56 0.26
C PHE A 159 19.37 13.55 -0.14
N TYR A 160 20.10 13.29 -1.24
CA TYR A 160 21.11 14.25 -1.73
C TYR A 160 20.51 15.63 -2.06
N SER A 161 19.32 15.67 -2.66
CA SER A 161 18.65 16.94 -2.95
C SER A 161 18.32 17.70 -1.67
N LYS A 162 17.81 17.01 -0.65
CA LYS A 162 17.50 17.61 0.65
C LYS A 162 18.75 18.13 1.36
N VAL A 163 19.84 17.37 1.34
CA VAL A 163 21.13 17.80 1.92
C VAL A 163 21.65 19.04 1.19
N ARG A 164 21.62 19.06 -0.13
CA ARG A 164 22.03 20.22 -0.93
C ARG A 164 21.18 21.47 -0.62
N GLU A 165 19.87 21.30 -0.47
CA GLU A 165 18.95 22.37 -0.10
C GLU A 165 19.35 22.95 1.26
N VAL A 166 19.51 22.12 2.28
CA VAL A 166 19.93 22.54 3.63
C VAL A 166 21.27 23.31 3.56
N ILE A 167 22.27 22.76 2.87
CA ILE A 167 23.58 23.44 2.73
C ILE A 167 23.43 24.77 2.01
N SER A 168 22.63 24.84 0.94
CA SER A 168 22.48 26.06 0.15
C SER A 168 21.72 27.16 0.89
N THR A 169 20.72 26.80 1.68
CA THR A 169 19.94 27.76 2.49
C THR A 169 20.65 28.18 3.75
N SER A 170 21.58 27.39 4.26
CA SER A 170 22.29 27.66 5.52
C SER A 170 23.66 28.27 5.34
N LYS A 171 24.03 28.76 4.14
CA LYS A 171 25.35 29.34 3.85
C LYS A 171 25.71 30.59 4.69
N THR A 172 24.70 31.30 5.15
CA THR A 172 24.86 32.53 5.94
C THR A 172 24.39 32.42 7.38
N VAL A 173 23.95 31.22 7.77
CA VAL A 173 23.46 30.94 9.12
C VAL A 173 24.64 30.66 10.05
N ARG A 174 24.60 31.19 11.27
CA ARG A 174 25.63 30.95 12.29
C ARG A 174 25.59 29.49 12.71
N GLN A 175 26.74 28.92 13.12
CA GLN A 175 26.85 27.51 13.50
C GLN A 175 25.90 27.11 14.66
N GLU A 176 25.66 28.04 15.59
CA GLU A 176 24.76 27.89 16.73
C GLU A 176 23.26 27.80 16.35
N ASP A 177 22.89 28.29 15.16
CA ASP A 177 21.50 28.22 14.63
C ASP A 177 21.27 26.99 13.72
N LEU A 178 22.30 26.16 13.52
CA LEU A 178 22.26 24.95 12.68
C LEU A 178 21.97 23.66 13.46
N ILE A 179 21.96 23.72 14.77
CA ILE A 179 21.67 22.64 15.71
C ILE A 179 20.31 22.87 16.32
#